data_d86ccd5018db4242d53c5cc57902253a
#
_entry.id   d86ccd5018db4242d53c5cc57902253a
#
_cell.length_a   1.000
_cell.length_b   1.000
_cell.length_c   1.000
_cell.angle_alpha   90.00
_cell.angle_beta   90.00
_cell.angle_gamma   90.00
#
_symmetry.space_group_name_H-M   'P 1'
#
loop_
_entity.id
_entity.type
_entity.pdbx_description
1 polymer ?
#
loop_
_entity_poly.entity_id
_entity_poly.type
_entity_poly.pdbx_seq_one_letter_code
_entity_poly.pdbx_strand_id
1 'polypeptide(L)'
;LTQRASDPKLNATAIFRIVSMPTVNLTVNGKAVAADVEERTLLVYLLREHLQLTGTHIGCDTSQCGACVVHVDGHAVKSCSVFAVQLEGSSVVTIEGLAVDGKLHPVQEAFRDNHGLQCGFCTPGMIMTAVDMIRRKPQLDRETIRHELEGNICRCTGYHNIVSAIEDASKRMAGGAA
;
A
#
# COMPACT_ATOMS: atom_id res chain seq x y z
N LEU A 1 9.70 8.02 66.03
CA LEU A 1 9.94 6.57 65.76
C LEU A 1 9.23 6.22 64.44
N THR A 2 9.99 6.25 63.38
CA THR A 2 9.60 6.04 61.99
C THR A 2 9.63 4.56 61.64
N GLN A 3 8.49 3.93 61.36
CA GLN A 3 8.41 2.64 60.70
C GLN A 3 8.45 2.86 59.19
N ARG A 4 9.57 2.51 58.55
CA ARG A 4 9.63 2.31 57.08
C ARG A 4 8.92 1.00 56.77
N ALA A 5 7.82 1.11 56.05
CA ALA A 5 7.18 -0.03 55.41
C ALA A 5 8.18 -0.61 54.34
N SER A 6 8.49 -1.89 54.49
CA SER A 6 9.29 -2.65 53.57
C SER A 6 8.46 -2.90 52.28
N ASP A 7 8.85 -2.30 51.18
CA ASP A 7 8.30 -2.57 49.87
C ASP A 7 8.49 -4.07 49.50
N PRO A 8 7.44 -4.74 49.02
CA PRO A 8 7.59 -6.09 48.52
C PRO A 8 8.48 -6.06 47.26
N LYS A 9 9.52 -6.87 47.26
CA LYS A 9 10.45 -7.07 46.19
C LYS A 9 9.69 -7.22 44.88
N LEU A 10 9.78 -6.23 44.00
CA LEU A 10 9.38 -6.36 42.58
C LEU A 10 10.14 -7.55 42.02
N ASN A 11 9.44 -8.62 41.76
CA ASN A 11 10.00 -9.84 41.21
C ASN A 11 10.37 -9.56 39.75
N ALA A 12 11.66 -9.38 39.49
CA ALA A 12 12.20 -9.07 38.15
C ALA A 12 11.79 -10.10 37.06
N THR A 13 11.27 -11.25 37.49
CA THR A 13 10.79 -12.32 36.60
C THR A 13 9.39 -12.02 36.00
N ALA A 14 8.67 -11.00 36.51
CA ALA A 14 7.33 -10.67 36.05
C ALA A 14 7.32 -9.70 34.82
N ILE A 15 8.47 -9.18 34.40
CA ILE A 15 8.57 -8.17 33.35
C ILE A 15 8.75 -8.80 31.95
N PHE A 16 9.12 -10.05 31.85
CA PHE A 16 9.10 -10.79 30.58
C PHE A 16 7.76 -11.55 30.42
N ARG A 17 6.68 -10.81 30.30
CA ARG A 17 5.51 -11.34 29.64
C ARG A 17 5.95 -11.56 28.19
N ILE A 18 6.13 -12.82 27.80
CA ILE A 18 6.29 -13.20 26.39
C ILE A 18 5.03 -12.64 25.71
N VAL A 19 5.18 -11.50 25.02
CA VAL A 19 4.11 -10.95 24.20
C VAL A 19 3.96 -11.97 23.08
N SER A 20 2.91 -12.78 23.15
CA SER A 20 2.52 -13.68 22.08
C SER A 20 2.30 -12.81 20.85
N MET A 21 3.16 -12.94 19.84
CA MET A 21 2.95 -12.27 18.55
C MET A 21 1.73 -12.94 17.88
N PRO A 22 0.67 -12.20 17.57
CA PRO A 22 -0.46 -12.78 16.86
C PRO A 22 -0.03 -13.20 15.44
N THR A 23 -0.51 -14.36 15.01
CA THR A 23 -0.39 -14.80 13.62
C THR A 23 -1.53 -14.18 12.84
N VAL A 24 -1.21 -13.49 11.77
CA VAL A 24 -2.19 -12.91 10.82
C VAL A 24 -2.20 -13.76 9.55
N ASN A 25 -3.39 -14.23 9.17
CA ASN A 25 -3.61 -15.00 7.94
C ASN A 25 -4.30 -14.10 6.91
N LEU A 26 -3.68 -13.91 5.75
CA LEU A 26 -4.22 -13.07 4.68
C LEU A 26 -3.78 -13.62 3.32
N THR A 27 -4.35 -13.09 2.26
CA THR A 27 -3.90 -13.39 0.89
C THR A 27 -3.12 -12.20 0.35
N VAL A 28 -1.90 -12.41 -0.16
CA VAL A 28 -1.09 -11.35 -0.79
C VAL A 28 -0.75 -11.76 -2.21
N ASN A 29 -1.15 -10.95 -3.18
CA ASN A 29 -0.96 -11.21 -4.62
C ASN A 29 -1.44 -12.62 -5.02
N GLY A 30 -2.60 -13.04 -4.51
CA GLY A 30 -3.20 -14.34 -4.77
C GLY A 30 -2.58 -15.52 -4.01
N LYS A 31 -1.60 -15.30 -3.13
CA LYS A 31 -0.94 -16.34 -2.34
C LYS A 31 -1.35 -16.23 -0.88
N ALA A 32 -1.73 -17.35 -0.26
CA ALA A 32 -1.99 -17.40 1.18
C ALA A 32 -0.69 -17.16 1.97
N VAL A 33 -0.78 -16.30 2.97
CA VAL A 33 0.32 -15.89 3.85
C VAL A 33 -0.14 -16.02 5.30
N ALA A 34 0.71 -16.60 6.13
CA ALA A 34 0.59 -16.58 7.58
C ALA A 34 1.85 -15.92 8.14
N ALA A 35 1.70 -14.85 8.90
CA ALA A 35 2.83 -14.08 9.45
C ALA A 35 2.62 -13.77 10.92
N ASP A 36 3.63 -14.07 11.73
CA ASP A 36 3.68 -13.66 13.12
C ASP A 36 4.20 -12.22 13.18
N VAL A 37 3.39 -11.32 13.70
CA VAL A 37 3.68 -9.88 13.74
C VAL A 37 3.40 -9.29 15.11
N GLU A 38 4.10 -8.22 15.48
CA GLU A 38 3.70 -7.42 16.64
C GLU A 38 2.36 -6.72 16.32
N GLU A 39 1.49 -6.54 17.32
CA GLU A 39 0.17 -5.91 17.15
C GLU A 39 0.23 -4.52 16.51
N ARG A 40 1.35 -3.80 16.70
CA ARG A 40 1.59 -2.47 16.12
C ARG A 40 2.20 -2.48 14.71
N THR A 41 2.46 -3.65 14.14
CA THR A 41 3.07 -3.75 12.80
C THR A 41 2.11 -3.20 11.75
N LEU A 42 2.56 -2.18 11.02
CA LEU A 42 1.80 -1.62 9.91
C LEU A 42 1.88 -2.54 8.68
N LEU A 43 0.84 -2.55 7.86
CA LEU A 43 0.79 -3.35 6.64
C LEU A 43 2.02 -3.11 5.75
N VAL A 44 2.47 -1.86 5.61
CA VAL A 44 3.64 -1.55 4.79
C VAL A 44 4.91 -2.26 5.26
N TYR A 45 5.10 -2.43 6.56
CA TYR A 45 6.25 -3.17 7.10
C TYR A 45 6.08 -4.68 6.95
N LEU A 46 4.87 -5.22 7.12
CA LEU A 46 4.59 -6.61 6.79
C LEU A 46 4.96 -6.91 5.33
N LEU A 47 4.54 -6.07 4.39
CA LEU A 47 4.84 -6.26 2.96
C LEU A 47 6.34 -6.17 2.68
N ARG A 48 7.00 -5.13 3.17
CA ARG A 48 8.39 -4.84 2.80
C ARG A 48 9.41 -5.69 3.55
N GLU A 49 9.22 -5.90 4.86
CA GLU A 49 10.24 -6.49 5.74
C GLU A 49 10.01 -7.98 5.96
N HIS A 50 8.76 -8.42 6.12
CA HIS A 50 8.45 -9.83 6.30
C HIS A 50 8.30 -10.56 4.96
N LEU A 51 7.58 -9.97 3.99
CA LEU A 51 7.29 -10.62 2.70
C LEU A 51 8.26 -10.21 1.58
N GLN A 52 9.18 -9.27 1.82
CA GLN A 52 10.16 -8.77 0.86
C GLN A 52 9.55 -8.18 -0.43
N LEU A 53 8.29 -7.69 -0.35
CA LEU A 53 7.60 -7.00 -1.42
C LEU A 53 7.94 -5.51 -1.35
N THR A 54 9.10 -5.15 -1.89
CA THR A 54 9.72 -3.82 -1.73
C THR A 54 9.20 -2.77 -2.72
N GLY A 55 8.38 -3.15 -3.70
CA GLY A 55 7.76 -2.22 -4.65
C GLY A 55 6.78 -1.23 -4.01
N THR A 56 6.22 -1.56 -2.84
CA THR A 56 5.46 -0.62 -2.02
C THR A 56 6.43 0.30 -1.26
N HIS A 57 6.45 1.60 -1.55
CA HIS A 57 7.43 2.53 -0.97
C HIS A 57 6.90 3.30 0.24
N ILE A 58 7.81 3.75 1.12
CA ILE A 58 7.51 4.63 2.25
C ILE A 58 8.14 5.99 1.97
N GLY A 59 7.33 7.00 1.64
CA GLY A 59 7.81 8.35 1.33
C GLY A 59 7.53 9.39 2.42
N CYS A 60 6.73 9.04 3.42
CA CYS A 60 6.42 9.86 4.59
C CYS A 60 6.02 8.98 5.78
N ASP A 61 5.79 9.61 6.94
CA ASP A 61 5.26 8.98 8.16
C ASP A 61 3.90 9.57 8.59
N THR A 62 3.26 10.32 7.68
CA THR A 62 2.07 11.13 7.96
C THR A 62 0.87 10.79 7.07
N SER A 63 0.91 9.66 6.37
CA SER A 63 -0.14 9.18 5.45
C SER A 63 -0.52 10.17 4.33
N GLN A 64 0.39 11.11 3.97
CA GLN A 64 0.13 12.16 2.97
C GLN A 64 0.57 11.74 1.55
N CYS A 65 1.77 11.12 1.41
CA CYS A 65 2.44 11.03 0.11
C CYS A 65 1.85 10.02 -0.87
N GLY A 66 1.11 9.02 -0.43
CA GLY A 66 0.50 8.00 -1.29
C GLY A 66 1.46 6.98 -1.92
N ALA A 67 2.79 7.04 -1.63
CA ALA A 67 3.77 6.10 -2.18
C ALA A 67 3.55 4.65 -1.70
N CYS A 68 2.86 4.47 -0.58
CA CYS A 68 2.55 3.19 0.04
C CYS A 68 1.18 2.62 -0.32
N VAL A 69 0.49 3.17 -1.32
CA VAL A 69 -0.85 2.68 -1.70
C VAL A 69 -0.77 1.24 -2.23
N VAL A 70 -1.64 0.40 -1.69
CA VAL A 70 -1.90 -0.97 -2.10
C VAL A 70 -3.41 -1.16 -2.21
N HIS A 71 -3.89 -2.28 -2.74
CA HIS A 71 -5.30 -2.62 -2.63
C HIS A 71 -5.53 -3.59 -1.48
N VAL A 72 -6.53 -3.31 -0.66
CA VAL A 72 -7.07 -4.21 0.37
C VAL A 72 -8.52 -4.47 0.03
N ASP A 73 -8.87 -5.72 -0.17
CA ASP A 73 -10.20 -6.18 -0.59
C ASP A 73 -10.74 -5.37 -1.79
N GLY A 74 -9.79 -5.08 -2.69
CA GLY A 74 -10.05 -4.35 -3.92
C GLY A 74 -10.09 -2.82 -3.79
N HIS A 75 -9.87 -2.19 -2.66
CA HIS A 75 -9.88 -0.73 -2.47
C HIS A 75 -8.47 -0.18 -2.27
N ALA A 76 -8.17 1.00 -2.84
CA ALA A 76 -6.91 1.68 -2.63
C ALA A 76 -6.78 2.16 -1.18
N VAL A 77 -5.73 1.68 -0.49
CA VAL A 77 -5.46 1.95 0.92
C VAL A 77 -4.00 2.35 1.11
N LYS A 78 -3.74 3.35 1.94
CA LYS A 78 -2.37 3.71 2.36
C LYS A 78 -1.89 2.72 3.42
N SER A 79 -1.06 1.78 3.04
CA SER A 79 -0.58 0.69 3.91
C SER A 79 0.22 1.17 5.13
N CYS A 80 0.71 2.40 5.14
CA CYS A 80 1.38 3.03 6.29
C CYS A 80 0.41 3.52 7.39
N SER A 81 -0.90 3.36 7.22
CA SER A 81 -1.94 3.76 8.18
C SER A 81 -2.88 2.62 8.61
N VAL A 82 -2.52 1.37 8.28
CA VAL A 82 -3.31 0.18 8.61
C VAL A 82 -2.43 -0.81 9.37
N PHE A 83 -2.92 -1.33 10.48
CA PHE A 83 -2.22 -2.40 11.21
C PHE A 83 -2.44 -3.75 10.52
N ALA A 84 -1.37 -4.54 10.42
CA ALA A 84 -1.42 -5.86 9.80
C ALA A 84 -2.46 -6.78 10.48
N VAL A 85 -2.56 -6.71 11.81
CA VAL A 85 -3.52 -7.51 12.61
C VAL A 85 -4.99 -7.22 12.30
N GLN A 86 -5.31 -6.09 11.67
CA GLN A 86 -6.68 -5.74 11.26
C GLN A 86 -7.10 -6.44 9.96
N LEU A 87 -6.17 -7.10 9.27
CA LEU A 87 -6.37 -7.65 7.93
C LEU A 87 -6.50 -9.18 7.92
N GLU A 88 -6.89 -9.77 9.06
CA GLU A 88 -7.18 -11.21 9.11
C GLU A 88 -8.22 -11.59 8.06
N GLY A 89 -7.89 -12.54 7.20
CA GLY A 89 -8.74 -13.01 6.10
C GLY A 89 -8.83 -12.10 4.88
N SER A 90 -8.21 -10.91 4.89
CA SER A 90 -8.27 -9.96 3.78
C SER A 90 -7.38 -10.35 2.60
N SER A 91 -7.71 -9.79 1.42
CA SER A 91 -6.91 -9.91 0.21
C SER A 91 -6.16 -8.61 -0.08
N VAL A 92 -4.83 -8.68 -0.14
CA VAL A 92 -3.94 -7.56 -0.43
C VAL A 92 -3.32 -7.74 -1.80
N VAL A 93 -3.38 -6.71 -2.64
CA VAL A 93 -2.67 -6.66 -3.93
C VAL A 93 -1.68 -5.49 -3.91
N THR A 94 -0.42 -5.79 -4.20
CA THR A 94 0.66 -4.80 -4.33
C THR A 94 1.00 -4.58 -5.81
N ILE A 95 1.90 -3.64 -6.09
CA ILE A 95 2.35 -3.36 -7.47
C ILE A 95 2.93 -4.61 -8.15
N GLU A 96 3.57 -5.50 -7.39
CA GLU A 96 4.14 -6.75 -7.90
C GLU A 96 3.06 -7.75 -8.35
N GLY A 97 1.84 -7.61 -7.82
CA GLY A 97 0.71 -8.48 -8.18
C GLY A 97 -0.13 -8.00 -9.36
N LEU A 98 0.16 -6.83 -9.95
CA LEU A 98 -0.60 -6.30 -11.09
C LEU A 98 -0.24 -6.95 -12.42
N ALA A 99 1.03 -7.27 -12.62
CA ALA A 99 1.49 -7.96 -13.83
C ALA A 99 1.14 -9.46 -13.74
N VAL A 100 0.52 -9.99 -14.78
CA VAL A 100 0.12 -11.41 -14.85
C VAL A 100 0.85 -12.07 -16.02
N ASP A 101 1.48 -13.22 -15.79
CA ASP A 101 2.21 -13.99 -16.80
C ASP A 101 3.23 -13.17 -17.61
N GLY A 102 3.93 -12.25 -16.93
CA GLY A 102 4.92 -11.38 -17.55
C GLY A 102 4.33 -10.23 -18.39
N LYS A 103 3.02 -10.09 -18.43
CA LYS A 103 2.33 -8.99 -19.13
C LYS A 103 2.00 -7.89 -18.13
N LEU A 104 2.40 -6.66 -18.47
CA LEU A 104 2.07 -5.49 -17.68
C LEU A 104 0.56 -5.24 -17.69
N HIS A 105 0.04 -4.74 -16.58
CA HIS A 105 -1.31 -4.21 -16.51
C HIS A 105 -1.45 -2.98 -17.42
N PRO A 106 -2.60 -2.72 -18.08
CA PRO A 106 -2.78 -1.58 -18.99
C PRO A 106 -2.38 -0.22 -18.40
N VAL A 107 -2.57 -0.02 -17.09
CA VAL A 107 -2.12 1.18 -16.40
C VAL A 107 -0.59 1.25 -16.34
N GLN A 108 0.11 0.14 -16.11
CA GLN A 108 1.57 0.09 -16.11
C GLN A 108 2.13 0.41 -17.52
N GLU A 109 1.50 -0.15 -18.56
CA GLU A 109 1.86 0.13 -19.95
C GLU A 109 1.66 1.62 -20.30
N ALA A 110 0.50 2.18 -19.91
CA ALA A 110 0.21 3.59 -20.16
C ALA A 110 1.21 4.53 -19.45
N PHE A 111 1.63 4.20 -18.23
CA PHE A 111 2.68 4.96 -17.52
C PHE A 111 4.03 4.91 -18.25
N ARG A 112 4.40 3.75 -18.78
CA ARG A 112 5.62 3.58 -19.62
C ARG A 112 5.51 4.40 -20.89
N ASP A 113 4.42 4.23 -21.64
CA ASP A 113 4.24 4.80 -22.99
C ASP A 113 4.09 6.33 -22.95
N ASN A 114 3.48 6.87 -21.90
CA ASN A 114 3.30 8.31 -21.72
C ASN A 114 4.40 8.97 -20.87
N HIS A 115 5.48 8.25 -20.54
CA HIS A 115 6.55 8.75 -19.67
C HIS A 115 6.02 9.30 -18.34
N GLY A 116 5.04 8.59 -17.72
CA GLY A 116 4.38 8.97 -16.47
C GLY A 116 5.26 8.87 -15.23
N LEU A 117 6.57 8.73 -15.38
CA LEU A 117 7.55 8.60 -14.30
C LEU A 117 8.89 9.24 -14.67
N GLN A 118 9.68 9.61 -13.64
CA GLN A 118 11.08 10.00 -13.76
C GLN A 118 11.92 9.16 -12.79
N CYS A 119 12.01 9.54 -11.49
CA CYS A 119 12.77 8.74 -10.54
C CYS A 119 12.09 7.39 -10.19
N GLY A 120 10.80 7.24 -10.44
CA GLY A 120 10.04 6.00 -10.21
C GLY A 120 9.53 5.81 -8.78
N PHE A 121 9.94 6.63 -7.80
CA PHE A 121 9.62 6.41 -6.40
C PHE A 121 8.11 6.47 -6.09
N CYS A 122 7.38 7.43 -6.65
CA CYS A 122 5.93 7.55 -6.47
C CYS A 122 5.13 6.59 -7.35
N THR A 123 5.76 6.00 -8.37
CA THR A 123 5.07 5.29 -9.47
C THR A 123 4.23 4.11 -9.00
N PRO A 124 4.68 3.22 -8.09
CA PRO A 124 3.85 2.13 -7.60
C PRO A 124 2.54 2.63 -6.96
N GLY A 125 2.63 3.58 -6.05
CA GLY A 125 1.46 4.15 -5.40
C GLY A 125 0.52 4.88 -6.37
N MET A 126 1.08 5.61 -7.34
CA MET A 126 0.30 6.27 -8.41
C MET A 126 -0.46 5.26 -9.27
N ILE A 127 0.18 4.16 -9.66
CA ILE A 127 -0.44 3.09 -10.47
C ILE A 127 -1.55 2.41 -9.66
N MET A 128 -1.32 2.05 -8.39
CA MET A 128 -2.33 1.42 -7.55
C MET A 128 -3.54 2.34 -7.36
N THR A 129 -3.33 3.64 -7.14
CA THR A 129 -4.41 4.64 -7.08
C THR A 129 -5.15 4.75 -8.41
N ALA A 130 -4.43 4.77 -9.54
CA ALA A 130 -5.04 4.87 -10.87
C ALA A 130 -5.90 3.65 -11.22
N VAL A 131 -5.46 2.44 -10.86
CA VAL A 131 -6.25 1.20 -11.07
C VAL A 131 -7.58 1.28 -10.31
N ASP A 132 -7.56 1.69 -9.05
CA ASP A 132 -8.79 1.85 -8.24
C ASP A 132 -9.68 2.96 -8.81
N MET A 133 -9.10 4.09 -9.21
CA MET A 133 -9.81 5.22 -9.82
C MET A 133 -10.55 4.80 -11.09
N ILE A 134 -9.87 4.12 -12.03
CA ILE A 134 -10.46 3.66 -13.30
C ILE A 134 -11.56 2.63 -13.04
N ARG A 135 -11.35 1.72 -12.07
CA ARG A 135 -12.36 0.72 -11.71
C ARG A 135 -13.65 1.38 -11.17
N ARG A 136 -13.52 2.43 -10.35
CA ARG A 136 -14.66 3.17 -9.81
C ARG A 136 -15.35 4.04 -10.87
N LYS A 137 -14.58 4.59 -11.81
CA LYS A 137 -15.04 5.47 -12.90
C LYS A 137 -14.31 5.12 -14.20
N PRO A 138 -14.89 4.29 -15.06
CA PRO A 138 -14.21 3.83 -16.30
C PRO A 138 -13.90 4.95 -17.30
N GLN A 139 -14.60 6.09 -17.24
CA GLN A 139 -14.32 7.26 -18.08
C GLN A 139 -13.90 8.43 -17.19
N LEU A 140 -12.65 8.84 -17.34
CA LEU A 140 -12.02 9.88 -16.55
C LEU A 140 -11.62 11.06 -17.44
N ASP A 141 -12.03 12.26 -17.07
CA ASP A 141 -11.45 13.49 -17.59
C ASP A 141 -10.22 13.92 -16.76
N ARG A 142 -9.44 14.83 -17.32
CA ARG A 142 -8.19 15.30 -16.73
C ARG A 142 -8.38 16.05 -15.41
N GLU A 143 -9.51 16.70 -15.20
CA GLU A 143 -9.83 17.42 -13.97
C GLU A 143 -10.13 16.43 -12.84
N THR A 144 -10.98 15.44 -13.10
CA THR A 144 -11.24 14.34 -12.17
C THR A 144 -9.96 13.60 -11.78
N ILE A 145 -9.08 13.29 -12.75
CA ILE A 145 -7.80 12.64 -12.50
C ILE A 145 -6.93 13.48 -11.54
N ARG A 146 -6.83 14.79 -11.77
CA ARG A 146 -6.04 15.67 -10.89
C ARG A 146 -6.58 15.70 -9.47
N HIS A 147 -7.88 15.83 -9.30
CA HIS A 147 -8.55 15.82 -8.01
C HIS A 147 -8.32 14.49 -7.26
N GLU A 148 -8.52 13.37 -7.93
CA GLU A 148 -8.34 12.04 -7.33
C GLU A 148 -6.86 11.75 -6.96
N LEU A 149 -5.90 12.46 -7.57
CA LEU A 149 -4.47 12.35 -7.24
C LEU A 149 -4.02 13.21 -6.06
N GLU A 150 -4.88 14.00 -5.42
CA GLU A 150 -4.50 14.86 -4.29
C GLU A 150 -3.88 14.11 -3.12
N GLY A 151 -4.17 12.82 -2.98
CA GLY A 151 -3.55 11.93 -2.01
C GLY A 151 -2.19 11.33 -2.40
N ASN A 152 -1.62 11.69 -3.57
CA ASN A 152 -0.40 11.12 -4.13
C ASN A 152 0.59 12.21 -4.55
N ILE A 153 1.80 12.19 -3.99
CA ILE A 153 2.83 13.21 -4.24
C ILE A 153 3.88 12.70 -5.22
N CYS A 154 4.09 13.48 -6.30
CA CYS A 154 5.24 13.34 -7.19
C CYS A 154 6.07 14.63 -7.19
N ARG A 155 7.37 14.52 -6.88
CA ARG A 155 8.28 15.68 -6.85
C ARG A 155 8.98 15.97 -8.18
N CYS A 156 8.89 15.04 -9.15
CA CYS A 156 9.69 15.06 -10.35
C CYS A 156 8.93 15.55 -11.60
N THR A 157 7.71 15.03 -11.84
CA THR A 157 7.06 15.09 -13.17
C THR A 157 6.18 16.31 -13.39
N GLY A 158 5.81 17.05 -12.36
CA GLY A 158 4.77 18.08 -12.44
C GLY A 158 3.39 17.54 -12.83
N TYR A 159 3.17 16.22 -12.69
CA TYR A 159 1.92 15.48 -12.91
C TYR A 159 1.41 15.43 -14.35
N HIS A 160 1.93 16.23 -15.27
CA HIS A 160 1.39 16.33 -16.63
C HIS A 160 1.32 14.96 -17.34
N ASN A 161 2.44 14.25 -17.36
CA ASN A 161 2.54 12.93 -17.99
C ASN A 161 1.81 11.84 -17.18
N ILE A 162 1.76 11.96 -15.86
CA ILE A 162 0.98 11.05 -14.99
C ILE A 162 -0.51 11.15 -15.34
N VAL A 163 -1.04 12.37 -15.46
CA VAL A 163 -2.44 12.61 -15.85
C VAL A 163 -2.72 12.05 -17.24
N SER A 164 -1.79 12.27 -18.20
CA SER A 164 -1.92 11.71 -19.54
C SER A 164 -1.91 10.18 -19.55
N ALA A 165 -1.04 9.55 -18.74
CA ALA A 165 -0.97 8.11 -18.63
C ALA A 165 -2.27 7.51 -18.06
N ILE A 166 -2.86 8.13 -17.03
CA ILE A 166 -4.12 7.66 -16.44
C ILE A 166 -5.28 7.84 -17.41
N GLU A 167 -5.35 8.97 -18.12
CA GLU A 167 -6.36 9.20 -19.14
C GLU A 167 -6.27 8.17 -20.28
N ASP A 168 -5.07 7.86 -20.75
CA ASP A 168 -4.81 6.83 -21.76
C ASP A 168 -5.19 5.42 -21.27
N ALA A 169 -4.79 5.06 -20.03
CA ALA A 169 -5.17 3.80 -19.42
C ALA A 169 -6.70 3.63 -19.32
N SER A 170 -7.40 4.69 -18.89
CA SER A 170 -8.85 4.70 -18.81
C SER A 170 -9.51 4.39 -20.17
N LYS A 171 -8.99 5.01 -21.25
CA LYS A 171 -9.48 4.76 -22.63
C LYS A 171 -9.21 3.33 -23.08
N ARG A 172 -7.99 2.80 -22.84
CA ARG A 172 -7.60 1.40 -23.16
C ARG A 172 -8.50 0.39 -22.46
N MET A 173 -8.76 0.60 -21.18
CA MET A 173 -9.56 -0.33 -20.37
C MET A 173 -11.06 -0.24 -20.72
N ALA A 174 -11.57 0.92 -21.08
CA ALA A 174 -12.95 1.07 -21.56
C ALA A 174 -13.16 0.43 -22.94
N GLY A 175 -12.17 0.47 -23.84
CA GLY A 175 -12.23 -0.13 -25.17
C GLY A 175 -12.02 -1.65 -25.22
N GLY A 176 -11.45 -2.24 -24.17
CA GLY A 176 -11.22 -3.68 -24.05
C GLY A 176 -12.35 -4.49 -23.42
N ALA A 177 -13.47 -3.84 -23.09
CA ALA A 177 -14.68 -4.45 -22.52
C ALA A 177 -15.75 -4.80 -23.58
N ALA A 178 -15.36 -4.97 -24.86
CA ALA A 178 -16.24 -5.38 -25.97
C ALA A 178 -15.99 -6.83 -26.35
#